data_b325b2f835ef7fb2eefe0c218641e0fc
#
_entry.id   b325b2f835ef7fb2eefe0c218641e0fc
#
_cell.length_a   1.000
_cell.length_b   1.000
_cell.length_c   1.000
_cell.angle_alpha   90.00
_cell.angle_beta   90.00
_cell.angle_gamma   90.00
#
_symmetry.space_group_name_H-M   'P 1'
#
loop_
_entity.id
_entity.type
_entity.pdbx_description
1 polymer ?
#
loop_
_entity_poly.entity_id
_entity_poly.type
_entity_poly.pdbx_seq_one_letter_code
_entity_poly.pdbx_strand_id
1 'polypeptide(L)' 'MDQKEFERDVQAYQISGMFNGLSTEISMMGFDLSTDNLQLLSEKLDRWQTMLSLIKSKIEEIQINEILND' A
#
# COMPACT_ATOMS: atom_id res chain seq x y z
N MET A 1 26.37 1.45 -9.20
CA MET A 1 25.19 1.08 -8.42
C MET A 1 25.04 -0.43 -8.45
N ASP A 2 24.89 -1.03 -7.30
CA ASP A 2 24.68 -2.47 -7.16
C ASP A 2 23.27 -2.82 -7.64
N GLN A 3 23.11 -3.95 -8.32
CA GLN A 3 21.82 -4.43 -8.81
C GLN A 3 20.83 -4.60 -7.64
N LYS A 4 21.32 -5.02 -6.49
CA LYS A 4 20.52 -5.17 -5.28
C LYS A 4 19.91 -3.83 -4.82
N GLU A 5 20.71 -2.78 -4.83
CA GLU A 5 20.23 -1.43 -4.48
C GLU A 5 19.18 -0.95 -5.46
N PHE A 6 19.41 -1.21 -6.74
CA PHE A 6 18.45 -0.84 -7.78
C PHE A 6 17.11 -1.56 -7.58
N GLU A 7 17.15 -2.87 -7.31
CA GLU A 7 15.94 -3.65 -7.07
C GLU A 7 15.18 -3.15 -5.84
N ARG A 8 15.91 -2.82 -4.77
CA ARG A 8 15.31 -2.28 -3.56
C ARG A 8 14.62 -0.94 -3.84
N ASP A 9 15.29 -0.07 -4.60
CA ASP A 9 14.74 1.23 -4.94
C ASP A 9 13.48 1.10 -5.78
N VAL A 10 13.46 0.17 -6.74
CA VAL A 10 12.27 -0.08 -7.56
C VAL A 10 11.12 -0.57 -6.69
N GLN A 11 11.37 -1.51 -5.78
CA GLN A 11 10.35 -2.04 -4.89
C GLN A 11 9.83 -0.96 -3.94
N ALA A 12 10.72 -0.13 -3.40
CA ALA A 12 10.32 0.98 -2.55
C ALA A 12 9.45 1.98 -3.30
N TYR A 13 9.80 2.24 -4.55
CA TYR A 13 9.02 3.12 -5.41
C TYR A 13 7.62 2.57 -5.67
N GLN A 14 7.51 1.27 -5.92
CA GLN A 14 6.23 0.61 -6.12
C GLN A 14 5.35 0.71 -4.87
N ILE A 15 5.94 0.49 -3.69
CA ILE A 15 5.22 0.61 -2.42
C ILE A 15 4.73 2.04 -2.22
N SER A 16 5.59 3.02 -2.51
CA SER A 16 5.22 4.43 -2.42
C SER A 16 4.03 4.76 -3.32
N GLY A 17 4.03 4.21 -4.53
CA GLY A 17 2.91 4.38 -5.47
C GLY A 17 1.61 3.80 -4.94
N MET A 18 1.69 2.61 -4.31
CA MET A 18 0.52 1.98 -3.70
C MET A 18 -0.03 2.83 -2.55
N PHE A 19 0.83 3.37 -1.70
CA PHE A 19 0.43 4.26 -0.62
C PHE A 19 -0.22 5.54 -1.15
N ASN A 20 0.37 6.13 -2.18
CA ASN A 20 -0.17 7.35 -2.76
C ASN A 20 -1.56 7.14 -3.35
N GLY A 21 -1.76 6.03 -4.06
CA GLY A 21 -3.06 5.68 -4.62
C GLY A 21 -4.10 5.47 -3.53
N LEU A 22 -3.72 4.73 -2.48
CA LEU A 22 -4.60 4.47 -1.35
C LEU A 22 -4.95 5.76 -0.61
N SER A 23 -3.95 6.60 -0.34
CA SER A 23 -4.14 7.88 0.35
C SER A 23 -5.09 8.79 -0.42
N THR A 24 -4.94 8.86 -1.74
CA THR A 24 -5.81 9.67 -2.60
C THR A 24 -7.25 9.17 -2.52
N GLU A 25 -7.45 7.87 -2.62
CA GLU A 25 -8.78 7.27 -2.54
C GLU A 25 -9.44 7.55 -1.20
N ILE A 26 -8.70 7.40 -0.10
CA ILE A 26 -9.20 7.67 1.25
C ILE A 26 -9.57 9.14 1.39
N SER A 27 -8.73 10.04 0.90
CA SER A 27 -8.99 11.49 0.96
C SER A 27 -10.26 11.86 0.22
N MET A 28 -10.46 11.28 -0.95
CA MET A 28 -11.66 11.55 -1.74
C MET A 28 -12.92 11.07 -1.03
N MET A 29 -12.87 9.92 -0.37
CA MET A 29 -14.00 9.40 0.38
C MET A 29 -14.30 10.23 1.63
N GLY A 30 -13.25 10.78 2.25
CA GLY A 30 -13.40 11.56 3.48
C GLY A 30 -14.21 12.82 3.33
N PHE A 31 -14.35 13.33 2.11
CA PHE A 31 -15.13 14.55 1.85
C PHE A 31 -16.63 14.30 1.65
N ASP A 32 -17.02 13.03 1.54
CA ASP A 32 -18.40 12.69 1.19
C ASP A 32 -19.01 11.72 2.19
N LEU A 33 -18.76 11.97 3.47
CA LEU A 33 -19.28 11.13 4.55
C LEU A 33 -20.73 11.56 4.85
N SER A 34 -21.66 10.80 4.31
CA SER A 34 -23.08 10.93 4.66
C SER A 34 -23.59 9.57 5.09
N THR A 35 -24.73 9.55 5.78
CA THR A 35 -25.32 8.29 6.25
C THR A 35 -25.66 7.35 5.09
N ASP A 36 -25.94 7.91 3.92
CA ASP A 36 -26.27 7.13 2.72
C ASP A 36 -25.05 6.39 2.17
N ASN A 37 -23.84 6.86 2.51
CA ASN A 37 -22.59 6.29 1.98
C ASN A 37 -21.93 5.30 2.94
N LEU A 38 -22.55 4.99 4.08
CA LEU A 38 -21.95 4.10 5.08
C LEU A 38 -21.70 2.70 4.54
N GLN A 39 -22.62 2.17 3.74
CA GLN A 39 -22.44 0.86 3.13
C GLN A 39 -21.27 0.86 2.17
N LEU A 40 -21.17 1.88 1.33
CA LEU A 40 -20.06 2.03 0.40
C LEU A 40 -18.74 2.21 1.15
N LEU A 41 -18.75 2.99 2.22
CA LEU A 41 -17.56 3.20 3.04
C LEU A 41 -17.08 1.87 3.65
N SER A 42 -18.01 1.05 4.14
CA SER A 42 -17.67 -0.25 4.69
C SER A 42 -17.00 -1.15 3.65
N GLU A 43 -17.53 -1.17 2.43
CA GLU A 43 -16.95 -1.94 1.33
C GLU A 43 -15.57 -1.42 0.97
N LYS A 44 -15.38 -0.10 0.94
CA LYS A 44 -14.09 0.51 0.66
C LYS A 44 -13.07 0.19 1.75
N LEU A 45 -13.49 0.18 3.01
CA LEU A 45 -12.60 -0.18 4.12
C LEU A 45 -12.09 -1.61 3.98
N ASP A 46 -12.95 -2.54 3.59
CA ASP A 46 -12.53 -3.92 3.34
C ASP A 46 -11.47 -3.97 2.23
N ARG A 47 -11.68 -3.23 1.16
CA ARG A 47 -10.72 -3.14 0.05
C ARG A 47 -9.40 -2.55 0.52
N TRP A 48 -9.47 -1.47 1.31
CA TRP A 48 -8.26 -0.80 1.81
C TRP A 48 -7.47 -1.70 2.75
N GLN A 49 -8.16 -2.51 3.57
CA GLN A 49 -7.49 -3.49 4.43
C GLN A 49 -6.73 -4.52 3.60
N THR A 50 -7.33 -4.98 2.52
CA THR A 50 -6.67 -5.90 1.59
C THR A 50 -5.43 -5.24 0.97
N MET A 51 -5.55 -4.00 0.53
CA MET A 51 -4.44 -3.25 -0.04
C MET A 51 -3.31 -3.06 0.97
N LEU A 52 -3.66 -2.72 2.21
CA LEU A 52 -2.66 -2.57 3.27
C LEU A 52 -1.94 -3.89 3.56
N SER A 53 -2.67 -5.00 3.53
CA SER A 53 -2.07 -6.33 3.70
C SER A 53 -1.08 -6.63 2.57
N LEU A 54 -1.42 -6.27 1.34
CA LEU A 54 -0.52 -6.45 0.20
C LEU A 54 0.75 -5.60 0.35
N ILE A 55 0.60 -4.36 0.79
CA ILE A 55 1.74 -3.47 1.03
C ILE A 55 2.63 -4.07 2.12
N LYS A 56 2.03 -4.55 3.20
CA LYS A 56 2.77 -5.18 4.29
C LYS A 56 3.54 -6.42 3.82
N SER A 57 2.89 -7.25 3.00
CA SER A 57 3.54 -8.43 2.42
C SER A 57 4.75 -8.05 1.57
N LYS A 58 4.64 -6.98 0.79
CA LYS A 58 5.75 -6.46 0.00
C LYS A 58 6.92 -6.03 0.87
N ILE A 59 6.63 -5.31 1.95
CA ILE A 59 7.66 -4.85 2.88
C ILE A 59 8.36 -6.06 3.53
N GLU A 60 7.60 -7.04 3.97
CA GLU A 60 8.14 -8.25 4.58
C GLU A 60 9.02 -9.02 3.60
N GLU A 61 8.61 -9.10 2.34
CA GLU A 61 9.38 -9.75 1.28
C GLU A 61 10.74 -9.06 1.11
N ILE A 62 10.75 -7.74 1.10
CA ILE A 62 12.00 -6.97 1.00
C ILE A 62 12.89 -7.24 2.20
N GLN A 63 12.33 -7.25 3.40
CA GLN A 63 13.08 -7.49 4.64
C GLN A 63 13.69 -8.89 4.65
N ILE A 64 12.93 -9.89 4.23
CA ILE A 64 13.42 -11.27 4.14
C ILE A 64 14.58 -11.36 3.15
N ASN A 65 14.43 -10.72 1.99
CA ASN A 65 15.49 -10.72 0.98
C ASN A 65 16.76 -10.06 1.49
N GLU A 66 16.63 -8.97 2.26
CA GLU A 66 17.78 -8.30 2.85
C GLU A 66 18.52 -9.22 3.84
N ILE A 67 17.78 -9.95 4.66
CA ILE A 67 18.36 -10.87 5.64
C ILE A 67 19.08 -12.01 4.94
N LEU A 68 18.45 -12.59 3.91
CA LEU A 68 19.00 -13.75 3.20
C LEU A 68 20.22 -13.41 2.36
N ASN A 69 20.36 -12.14 1.98
CA ASN A 69 21.43 -11.71 1.07
C ASN A 69 22.56 -10.95 1.75
N ASP A 70 22.52 -10.85 3.07
CA ASP A 70 23.62 -10.24 3.82
C ASP A 70 24.79 -11.22 4.02
#